data_46e39a8823db4958ca92c4be4c93b8f3
#
_entry.id   46e39a8823db4958ca92c4be4c93b8f3
#
_cell.length_a   1.000
_cell.length_b   1.000
_cell.length_c   1.000
_cell.angle_alpha   90.00
_cell.angle_beta   90.00
_cell.angle_gamma   90.00
#
_symmetry.space_group_name_H-M   'P 1'
#
loop_
_entity.id
_entity.type
_entity.pdbx_description
1 polymer ?
#
loop_
_entity_poly.entity_id
_entity_poly.type
_entity_poly.pdbx_seq_one_letter_code
_entity_poly.pdbx_strand_id
1 'polypeptide(L)'
;MVEKEVDKLQIELKIRGFSPLTLRNYSFFVQKFLDQTTKPTKDLNEEDVKKYLAFLFESKSKNTIMLAAAALKFFYIEILDKEFGKIKIPKKDMILPEVLTKEEVKKLIDSAETKKSRLIISLLYSSGLRVSELVNLKKDDLNFEEKIGKVRKGKGSKDRIFTISENLAKELHHYLQKKKNNVYLFSRDRPLTTRNIQKIVKHTKQKAGINKKVTPHTLRHSFATHLLENGTDIRMIQVLLGHANISTTQIYTHVSSEELKKIKNPLDNL
;
A
#
# COMPACT_ATOMS: atom_id res chain seq x y z
N MET A 1 -8.42 -0.07 34.23
CA MET A 1 -9.67 -0.51 33.54
C MET A 1 -9.56 -0.34 32.03
N VAL A 2 -9.13 0.82 31.53
CA VAL A 2 -8.94 1.10 30.07
C VAL A 2 -7.98 0.13 29.40
N GLU A 3 -6.81 -0.14 30.01
CA GLU A 3 -5.82 -1.08 29.46
C GLU A 3 -6.41 -2.49 29.25
N LYS A 4 -7.21 -2.99 30.20
CA LYS A 4 -7.84 -4.32 30.10
C LYS A 4 -8.76 -4.45 28.88
N GLU A 5 -9.51 -3.39 28.54
CA GLU A 5 -10.41 -3.42 27.37
C GLU A 5 -9.65 -3.30 26.04
N VAL A 6 -8.56 -2.54 26.02
CA VAL A 6 -7.67 -2.45 24.86
C VAL A 6 -6.93 -3.77 24.63
N ASP A 7 -6.52 -4.46 25.70
CA ASP A 7 -5.89 -5.79 25.60
C ASP A 7 -6.87 -6.82 25.03
N LYS A 8 -8.13 -6.84 25.49
CA LYS A 8 -9.18 -7.68 24.89
C LYS A 8 -9.35 -7.41 23.39
N LEU A 9 -9.42 -6.13 23.02
CA LEU A 9 -9.49 -5.73 21.60
C LEU A 9 -8.30 -6.26 20.82
N GLN A 10 -7.07 -6.14 21.35
CA GLN A 10 -5.87 -6.63 20.66
C GLN A 10 -5.87 -8.15 20.48
N ILE A 11 -6.32 -8.89 21.48
CA ILE A 11 -6.47 -10.35 21.42
C ILE A 11 -7.46 -10.71 20.32
N GLU A 12 -8.64 -10.11 20.31
CA GLU A 12 -9.69 -10.40 19.34
C GLU A 12 -9.24 -10.09 17.90
N LEU A 13 -8.60 -8.94 17.70
CA LEU A 13 -8.04 -8.58 16.40
C LEU A 13 -6.95 -9.56 15.93
N LYS A 14 -6.11 -10.08 16.85
CA LYS A 14 -5.09 -11.08 16.53
C LYS A 14 -5.71 -12.43 16.14
N ILE A 15 -6.68 -12.92 16.90
CA ILE A 15 -7.39 -14.18 16.62
C ILE A 15 -8.06 -14.14 15.24
N ARG A 16 -8.66 -13.00 14.88
CA ARG A 16 -9.28 -12.81 13.56
C ARG A 16 -8.29 -12.49 12.43
N GLY A 17 -6.99 -12.53 12.68
CA GLY A 17 -5.95 -12.36 11.66
C GLY A 17 -5.85 -10.95 11.09
N PHE A 18 -6.25 -9.90 11.83
CA PHE A 18 -6.08 -8.53 11.38
C PHE A 18 -4.61 -8.15 11.27
N SER A 19 -4.30 -7.26 10.30
CA SER A 19 -2.92 -6.82 10.09
C SER A 19 -2.37 -6.07 11.31
N PRO A 20 -1.03 -6.12 11.56
CA PRO A 20 -0.40 -5.36 12.65
C PRO A 20 -0.70 -3.86 12.59
N LEU A 21 -0.88 -3.31 11.36
CA LEU A 21 -1.25 -1.92 11.17
C LEU A 21 -2.68 -1.64 11.62
N THR A 22 -3.62 -2.53 11.29
CA THR A 22 -5.03 -2.42 11.71
C THR A 22 -5.12 -2.52 13.23
N LEU A 23 -4.42 -3.49 13.83
CA LEU A 23 -4.35 -3.67 15.27
C LEU A 23 -3.86 -2.39 15.95
N ARG A 24 -2.73 -1.83 15.51
CA ARG A 24 -2.18 -0.58 16.05
C ARG A 24 -3.17 0.58 15.93
N ASN A 25 -3.80 0.74 14.77
CA ASN A 25 -4.71 1.86 14.52
C ASN A 25 -6.01 1.73 15.34
N TYR A 26 -6.58 0.53 15.40
CA TYR A 26 -7.80 0.29 16.20
C TYR A 26 -7.54 0.50 17.69
N SER A 27 -6.45 -0.08 18.21
CA SER A 27 -6.06 0.13 19.61
C SER A 27 -5.84 1.61 19.93
N PHE A 28 -5.18 2.35 19.01
CA PHE A 28 -4.96 3.78 19.19
C PHE A 28 -6.26 4.59 19.32
N PHE A 29 -7.23 4.36 18.41
CA PHE A 29 -8.48 5.10 18.44
C PHE A 29 -9.36 4.71 19.62
N VAL A 30 -9.42 3.43 19.96
CA VAL A 30 -10.18 2.96 21.14
C VAL A 30 -9.56 3.49 22.43
N GLN A 31 -8.23 3.43 22.57
CA GLN A 31 -7.53 4.00 23.73
C GLN A 31 -7.86 5.50 23.88
N LYS A 32 -7.72 6.28 22.78
CA LYS A 32 -8.01 7.74 22.81
C LYS A 32 -9.47 8.05 23.14
N PHE A 33 -10.39 7.25 22.64
CA PHE A 33 -11.80 7.36 22.96
C PHE A 33 -12.07 7.13 24.45
N LEU A 34 -11.52 6.07 25.01
CA LEU A 34 -11.68 5.73 26.43
C LEU A 34 -11.02 6.76 27.35
N ASP A 35 -9.83 7.26 26.98
CA ASP A 35 -9.12 8.33 27.71
C ASP A 35 -9.95 9.62 27.76
N GLN A 36 -10.64 9.97 26.66
CA GLN A 36 -11.40 11.22 26.57
C GLN A 36 -12.79 11.12 27.23
N THR A 37 -13.40 9.93 27.19
CA THR A 37 -14.78 9.77 27.67
C THR A 37 -14.87 9.66 29.18
N THR A 38 -13.82 9.19 29.87
CA THR A 38 -13.69 9.04 31.33
C THR A 38 -14.81 8.23 32.03
N LYS A 39 -15.76 7.68 31.27
CA LYS A 39 -16.88 6.87 31.77
C LYS A 39 -16.46 5.37 31.87
N PRO A 40 -17.07 4.65 32.82
CA PRO A 40 -16.97 3.18 32.81
C PRO A 40 -17.50 2.60 31.49
N THR A 41 -16.87 1.55 31.00
CA THR A 41 -17.23 0.94 29.68
C THR A 41 -18.67 0.43 29.64
N LYS A 42 -19.22 0.00 30.77
CA LYS A 42 -20.63 -0.39 30.89
C LYS A 42 -21.61 0.73 30.58
N ASP A 43 -21.24 2.00 30.87
CA ASP A 43 -22.08 3.18 30.73
C ASP A 43 -21.89 3.91 29.40
N LEU A 44 -20.97 3.41 28.55
CA LEU A 44 -20.74 3.95 27.19
C LEU A 44 -21.94 3.71 26.28
N ASN A 45 -22.32 4.73 25.54
CA ASN A 45 -23.44 4.69 24.59
C ASN A 45 -23.08 5.33 23.25
N GLU A 46 -24.02 5.30 22.29
CA GLU A 46 -23.83 5.85 20.94
C GLU A 46 -23.52 7.36 20.96
N GLU A 47 -24.09 8.10 21.91
CA GLU A 47 -23.88 9.54 22.02
C GLU A 47 -22.41 9.89 22.36
N ASP A 48 -21.75 9.06 23.19
CA ASP A 48 -20.32 9.22 23.49
C ASP A 48 -19.47 9.06 22.24
N VAL A 49 -19.82 8.09 21.37
CA VAL A 49 -19.16 7.90 20.09
C VAL A 49 -19.36 9.09 19.17
N LYS A 50 -20.60 9.61 19.08
CA LYS A 50 -20.90 10.79 18.24
C LYS A 50 -20.11 12.01 18.69
N LYS A 51 -20.05 12.27 20.00
CA LYS A 51 -19.25 13.38 20.57
C LYS A 51 -17.76 13.25 20.24
N TYR A 52 -17.21 12.05 20.39
CA TYR A 52 -15.81 11.80 20.05
C TYR A 52 -15.52 11.98 18.55
N LEU A 53 -16.37 11.46 17.68
CA LEU A 53 -16.19 11.62 16.22
C LEU A 53 -16.36 13.09 15.80
N ALA A 54 -17.29 13.84 16.42
CA ALA A 54 -17.44 15.27 16.19
C ALA A 54 -16.19 16.05 16.60
N PHE A 55 -15.61 15.75 17.77
CA PHE A 55 -14.33 16.31 18.19
C PHE A 55 -13.20 16.03 17.19
N LEU A 56 -13.10 14.79 16.68
CA LEU A 56 -12.10 14.47 15.67
C LEU A 56 -12.33 15.25 14.37
N PHE A 57 -13.56 15.59 14.05
CA PHE A 57 -13.90 16.31 12.82
C PHE A 57 -13.28 17.71 12.75
N GLU A 58 -13.04 18.35 13.87
CA GLU A 58 -12.43 19.68 13.96
C GLU A 58 -10.97 19.70 13.47
N SER A 59 -10.24 18.57 13.62
CA SER A 59 -8.79 18.54 13.39
C SER A 59 -8.29 17.40 12.49
N LYS A 60 -9.13 16.44 12.15
CA LYS A 60 -8.72 15.23 11.40
C LYS A 60 -9.41 15.13 10.05
N SER A 61 -8.74 14.43 9.13
CA SER A 61 -9.30 14.15 7.81
C SER A 61 -10.49 13.18 7.88
N LYS A 62 -11.40 13.26 6.91
CA LYS A 62 -12.54 12.32 6.77
C LYS A 62 -12.09 10.85 6.83
N ASN A 63 -10.96 10.49 6.18
CA ASN A 63 -10.41 9.12 6.23
C ASN A 63 -10.01 8.70 7.65
N THR A 64 -9.48 9.62 8.45
CA THR A 64 -9.12 9.35 9.85
C THR A 64 -10.37 9.10 10.68
N ILE A 65 -11.43 9.91 10.47
CA ILE A 65 -12.72 9.77 11.17
C ILE A 65 -13.39 8.43 10.79
N MET A 66 -13.37 8.06 9.51
CA MET A 66 -13.89 6.77 9.05
C MET A 66 -13.16 5.60 9.72
N LEU A 67 -11.83 5.71 9.86
CA LEU A 67 -11.02 4.67 10.52
C LEU A 67 -11.32 4.62 12.03
N ALA A 68 -11.45 5.76 12.68
CA ALA A 68 -11.85 5.82 14.09
C ALA A 68 -13.24 5.20 14.32
N ALA A 69 -14.21 5.54 13.47
CA ALA A 69 -15.55 4.99 13.56
C ALA A 69 -15.58 3.47 13.33
N ALA A 70 -14.78 2.96 12.39
CA ALA A 70 -14.64 1.52 12.18
C ALA A 70 -14.03 0.80 13.40
N ALA A 71 -13.02 1.42 14.03
CA ALA A 71 -12.40 0.90 15.25
C ALA A 71 -13.38 0.87 16.42
N LEU A 72 -14.14 1.96 16.62
CA LEU A 72 -15.15 2.03 17.67
C LEU A 72 -16.32 1.09 17.43
N LYS A 73 -16.77 0.95 16.17
CA LYS A 73 -17.80 -0.03 15.82
C LYS A 73 -17.36 -1.45 16.19
N PHE A 74 -16.13 -1.82 15.83
CA PHE A 74 -15.58 -3.12 16.18
C PHE A 74 -15.52 -3.28 17.70
N PHE A 75 -15.06 -2.28 18.42
CA PHE A 75 -14.94 -2.31 19.88
C PHE A 75 -16.31 -2.48 20.57
N TYR A 76 -17.33 -1.71 20.14
CA TYR A 76 -18.67 -1.82 20.71
C TYR A 76 -19.29 -3.19 20.48
N ILE A 77 -19.24 -3.69 19.26
CA ILE A 77 -19.87 -4.96 18.89
C ILE A 77 -19.12 -6.15 19.49
N GLU A 78 -17.82 -6.19 19.31
CA GLU A 78 -17.03 -7.42 19.56
C GLU A 78 -16.43 -7.48 20.97
N ILE A 79 -16.28 -6.34 21.64
CA ILE A 79 -15.65 -6.29 22.98
C ILE A 79 -16.64 -5.95 24.08
N LEU A 80 -17.54 -5.00 23.79
CA LEU A 80 -18.54 -4.58 24.79
C LEU A 80 -19.86 -5.33 24.68
N ASP A 81 -20.06 -6.12 23.61
CA ASP A 81 -21.32 -6.80 23.29
C ASP A 81 -22.52 -5.85 23.29
N LYS A 82 -22.34 -4.68 22.66
CA LYS A 82 -23.31 -3.61 22.56
C LYS A 82 -23.70 -3.35 21.12
N GLU A 83 -24.97 -2.98 20.90
CA GLU A 83 -25.39 -2.48 19.61
C GLU A 83 -24.64 -1.19 19.25
N PHE A 84 -24.22 -1.09 17.99
CA PHE A 84 -23.64 0.11 17.42
C PHE A 84 -24.63 0.71 16.42
N GLY A 85 -25.30 1.78 16.82
CA GLY A 85 -26.33 2.42 16.01
C GLY A 85 -25.82 2.87 14.62
N LYS A 86 -26.74 3.30 13.76
CA LYS A 86 -26.42 3.79 12.40
C LYS A 86 -25.81 5.19 12.46
N ILE A 87 -24.55 5.29 12.91
CA ILE A 87 -23.81 6.56 12.91
C ILE A 87 -23.51 6.94 11.46
N LYS A 88 -24.09 8.05 10.99
CA LYS A 88 -23.79 8.59 9.66
C LYS A 88 -22.41 9.23 9.65
N ILE A 89 -21.48 8.58 8.95
CA ILE A 89 -20.11 9.05 8.79
C ILE A 89 -19.98 9.74 7.42
N PRO A 90 -19.16 10.81 7.31
CA PRO A 90 -18.91 11.44 6.02
C PRO A 90 -18.42 10.43 4.99
N LYS A 91 -18.98 10.47 3.78
CA LYS A 91 -18.46 9.65 2.68
C LYS A 91 -17.07 10.12 2.29
N LYS A 92 -16.25 9.18 1.84
CA LYS A 92 -14.93 9.48 1.29
C LYS A 92 -15.08 10.37 0.05
N ASP A 93 -14.30 11.45 -0.01
CA ASP A 93 -14.24 12.26 -1.23
C ASP A 93 -13.62 11.42 -2.36
N MET A 94 -14.26 11.42 -3.52
CA MET A 94 -13.71 10.81 -4.74
C MET A 94 -12.74 11.82 -5.37
N ILE A 95 -11.51 11.82 -4.88
CA ILE A 95 -10.44 12.61 -5.48
C ILE A 95 -9.76 11.73 -6.52
N LEU A 96 -9.70 12.21 -7.77
CA LEU A 96 -8.95 11.54 -8.82
C LEU A 96 -7.47 11.48 -8.43
N PRO A 97 -6.83 10.31 -8.54
CA PRO A 97 -5.41 10.18 -8.21
C PRO A 97 -4.57 11.01 -9.19
N GLU A 98 -3.55 11.69 -8.67
CA GLU A 98 -2.56 12.33 -9.54
C GLU A 98 -1.78 11.28 -10.33
N VAL A 99 -1.63 11.55 -11.62
CA VAL A 99 -0.87 10.74 -12.57
C VAL A 99 0.27 11.60 -13.13
N LEU A 100 1.47 11.03 -13.19
CA LEU A 100 2.62 11.65 -13.86
C LEU A 100 2.53 11.37 -15.35
N THR A 101 2.96 12.32 -16.19
CA THR A 101 3.18 12.06 -17.61
C THR A 101 4.43 11.18 -17.79
N LYS A 102 4.63 10.63 -19.00
CA LYS A 102 5.83 9.84 -19.33
C LYS A 102 7.10 10.68 -19.16
N GLU A 103 7.06 11.94 -19.58
CA GLU A 103 8.15 12.90 -19.45
C GLU A 103 8.47 13.20 -17.98
N GLU A 104 7.45 13.37 -17.14
CA GLU A 104 7.63 13.57 -15.68
C GLU A 104 8.23 12.33 -15.03
N VAL A 105 7.82 11.12 -15.43
CA VAL A 105 8.41 9.86 -14.93
C VAL A 105 9.87 9.76 -15.34
N LYS A 106 10.20 10.03 -16.61
CA LYS A 106 11.58 10.05 -17.10
C LYS A 106 12.43 11.04 -16.32
N LYS A 107 11.96 12.29 -16.19
CA LYS A 107 12.62 13.33 -15.42
C LYS A 107 12.86 12.93 -13.96
N LEU A 108 11.88 12.23 -13.34
CA LEU A 108 12.00 11.71 -11.98
C LEU A 108 13.11 10.64 -11.89
N ILE A 109 13.15 9.69 -12.82
CA ILE A 109 14.16 8.64 -12.87
C ILE A 109 15.56 9.22 -13.08
N ASP A 110 15.71 10.16 -14.00
CA ASP A 110 16.99 10.78 -14.33
C ASP A 110 17.51 11.70 -13.21
N SER A 111 16.64 12.26 -12.40
CA SER A 111 17.00 13.10 -11.24
C SER A 111 17.39 12.30 -10.00
N ALA A 112 17.40 10.96 -10.07
CA ALA A 112 17.78 10.11 -8.94
C ALA A 112 19.31 10.14 -8.70
N GLU A 113 19.74 10.55 -7.51
CA GLU A 113 21.16 10.77 -7.18
C GLU A 113 22.00 9.51 -7.14
N THR A 114 21.40 8.40 -6.72
CA THR A 114 22.11 7.14 -6.55
C THR A 114 21.53 6.07 -7.46
N LYS A 115 22.38 5.14 -7.90
CA LYS A 115 21.93 3.97 -8.66
C LYS A 115 20.81 3.21 -7.93
N LYS A 116 20.89 3.10 -6.60
CA LYS A 116 19.86 2.46 -5.76
C LYS A 116 18.54 3.23 -5.83
N SER A 117 18.56 4.55 -5.69
CA SER A 117 17.35 5.38 -5.77
C SER A 117 16.70 5.30 -7.15
N ARG A 118 17.52 5.34 -8.21
CA ARG A 118 17.05 5.18 -9.59
C ARG A 118 16.36 3.84 -9.79
N LEU A 119 17.00 2.75 -9.39
CA LEU A 119 16.43 1.39 -9.50
C LEU A 119 15.13 1.22 -8.69
N ILE A 120 15.05 1.82 -7.50
CA ILE A 120 13.84 1.80 -6.67
C ILE A 120 12.66 2.50 -7.40
N ILE A 121 12.90 3.70 -7.95
CA ILE A 121 11.87 4.48 -8.66
C ILE A 121 11.45 3.77 -9.94
N SER A 122 12.41 3.30 -10.72
CA SER A 122 12.15 2.56 -11.96
C SER A 122 11.35 1.29 -11.69
N LEU A 123 11.69 0.52 -10.63
CA LEU A 123 10.96 -0.70 -10.30
C LEU A 123 9.54 -0.40 -9.78
N LEU A 124 9.35 0.65 -8.97
CA LEU A 124 8.01 1.07 -8.54
C LEU A 124 7.10 1.40 -9.72
N TYR A 125 7.64 2.13 -10.69
CA TYR A 125 6.90 2.50 -11.89
C TYR A 125 6.67 1.32 -12.84
N SER A 126 7.71 0.53 -13.13
CA SER A 126 7.62 -0.55 -14.13
C SER A 126 6.82 -1.76 -13.70
N SER A 127 6.65 -1.97 -12.39
CA SER A 127 5.99 -3.17 -11.84
C SER A 127 4.68 -2.88 -11.11
N GLY A 128 4.40 -1.59 -10.86
CA GLY A 128 3.25 -1.19 -10.06
C GLY A 128 3.23 -1.77 -8.63
N LEU A 129 4.39 -2.12 -8.07
CA LEU A 129 4.50 -2.67 -6.71
C LEU A 129 3.99 -1.68 -5.66
N ARG A 130 3.32 -2.21 -4.62
CA ARG A 130 3.08 -1.44 -3.40
C ARG A 130 4.41 -1.20 -2.68
N VAL A 131 4.53 -0.08 -1.97
CA VAL A 131 5.76 0.22 -1.22
C VAL A 131 6.11 -0.88 -0.21
N SER A 132 5.12 -1.49 0.42
CA SER A 132 5.30 -2.63 1.34
C SER A 132 5.78 -3.90 0.63
N GLU A 133 5.37 -4.12 -0.61
CA GLU A 133 5.83 -5.23 -1.43
C GLU A 133 7.29 -5.02 -1.85
N LEU A 134 7.63 -3.82 -2.32
CA LEU A 134 8.99 -3.47 -2.73
C LEU A 134 10.02 -3.66 -1.59
N VAL A 135 9.73 -3.18 -0.39
CA VAL A 135 10.69 -3.26 0.73
C VAL A 135 10.96 -4.70 1.17
N ASN A 136 9.97 -5.58 1.01
CA ASN A 136 10.06 -6.99 1.37
C ASN A 136 10.54 -7.90 0.23
N LEU A 137 10.75 -7.34 -0.96
CA LEU A 137 11.19 -8.10 -2.13
C LEU A 137 12.62 -8.62 -1.93
N LYS A 138 12.80 -9.93 -2.06
CA LYS A 138 14.10 -10.59 -1.96
C LYS A 138 14.74 -10.71 -3.34
N LYS A 139 16.07 -10.88 -3.39
CA LYS A 139 16.78 -11.11 -4.66
C LYS A 139 16.27 -12.35 -5.39
N ASP A 140 15.93 -13.41 -4.63
CA ASP A 140 15.47 -14.70 -5.16
C ASP A 140 13.99 -14.68 -5.60
N ASP A 141 13.29 -13.55 -5.42
CA ASP A 141 11.95 -13.34 -5.95
C ASP A 141 11.97 -12.85 -7.41
N LEU A 142 13.18 -12.60 -7.98
CA LEU A 142 13.34 -12.12 -9.35
C LEU A 142 13.90 -13.22 -10.25
N ASN A 143 13.25 -13.42 -11.40
CA ASN A 143 13.78 -14.20 -12.51
C ASN A 143 14.15 -13.24 -13.65
N PHE A 144 15.46 -13.00 -13.82
CA PHE A 144 15.97 -12.05 -14.82
C PHE A 144 15.88 -12.58 -16.25
N GLU A 145 15.93 -13.89 -16.45
CA GLU A 145 15.79 -14.53 -17.77
C GLU A 145 14.36 -14.37 -18.29
N GLU A 146 13.39 -14.65 -17.43
CA GLU A 146 11.97 -14.48 -17.75
C GLU A 146 11.47 -13.04 -17.61
N LYS A 147 12.27 -12.13 -17.06
CA LYS A 147 11.92 -10.72 -16.81
C LYS A 147 10.67 -10.59 -15.95
N ILE A 148 10.53 -11.44 -14.94
CA ILE A 148 9.42 -11.44 -13.98
C ILE A 148 9.93 -11.39 -12.55
N GLY A 149 9.06 -10.92 -11.67
CA GLY A 149 9.26 -11.02 -10.23
C GLY A 149 8.01 -11.53 -9.54
N LYS A 150 8.18 -12.09 -8.35
CA LYS A 150 7.14 -12.69 -7.54
C LYS A 150 6.95 -11.94 -6.22
N VAL A 151 5.75 -11.45 -5.96
CA VAL A 151 5.36 -10.93 -4.65
C VAL A 151 4.79 -12.08 -3.85
N ARG A 152 5.45 -12.41 -2.73
CA ARG A 152 4.97 -13.42 -1.78
C ARG A 152 4.14 -12.75 -0.70
N LYS A 153 3.04 -13.36 -0.29
CA LYS A 153 2.15 -12.89 0.79
C LYS A 153 1.73 -11.42 0.61
N GLY A 154 1.28 -11.06 -0.58
CA GLY A 154 0.68 -9.76 -0.86
C GLY A 154 -0.54 -9.48 0.04
N LYS A 155 -1.23 -8.36 -0.18
CA LYS A 155 -2.44 -8.03 0.57
C LYS A 155 -3.48 -9.17 0.47
N GLY A 156 -3.89 -9.72 1.62
CA GLY A 156 -4.75 -10.90 1.70
C GLY A 156 -4.03 -12.23 1.47
N SER A 157 -2.71 -12.29 1.71
CA SER A 157 -1.86 -13.51 1.61
C SER A 157 -1.84 -14.16 0.22
N LYS A 158 -2.17 -13.42 -0.85
CA LYS A 158 -2.11 -13.91 -2.22
C LYS A 158 -0.78 -13.55 -2.88
N ASP A 159 -0.15 -14.54 -3.49
CA ASP A 159 1.02 -14.35 -4.33
C ASP A 159 0.59 -13.76 -5.67
N ARG A 160 1.46 -12.94 -6.28
CA ARG A 160 1.28 -12.43 -7.64
C ARG A 160 2.61 -12.29 -8.37
N ILE A 161 2.54 -12.36 -9.67
CA ILE A 161 3.68 -12.10 -10.56
C ILE A 161 3.59 -10.65 -11.05
N PHE A 162 4.74 -10.03 -11.28
CA PHE A 162 4.87 -8.75 -11.96
C PHE A 162 5.96 -8.82 -13.02
N THR A 163 5.86 -8.00 -14.05
CA THR A 163 6.84 -7.91 -15.12
C THR A 163 7.91 -6.87 -14.81
N ILE A 164 9.11 -7.08 -15.33
CA ILE A 164 10.24 -6.16 -15.23
C ILE A 164 10.64 -5.81 -16.66
N SER A 165 10.87 -4.52 -16.94
CA SER A 165 11.37 -4.11 -18.27
C SER A 165 12.75 -4.71 -18.54
N GLU A 166 13.09 -4.94 -19.80
CA GLU A 166 14.34 -5.57 -20.18
C GLU A 166 15.56 -4.81 -19.67
N ASN A 167 15.57 -3.50 -19.88
CA ASN A 167 16.67 -2.65 -19.42
C ASN A 167 16.80 -2.66 -17.88
N LEU A 168 15.68 -2.58 -17.17
CA LEU A 168 15.68 -2.63 -15.71
C LEU A 168 16.15 -4.00 -15.18
N ALA A 169 15.79 -5.09 -15.83
CA ALA A 169 16.26 -6.43 -15.46
C ALA A 169 17.80 -6.53 -15.54
N LYS A 170 18.39 -6.02 -16.64
CA LYS A 170 19.85 -5.94 -16.81
C LYS A 170 20.51 -5.08 -15.73
N GLU A 171 19.95 -3.90 -15.44
CA GLU A 171 20.47 -2.99 -14.41
C GLU A 171 20.37 -3.58 -13.00
N LEU A 172 19.26 -4.23 -12.65
CA LEU A 172 19.07 -4.90 -11.36
C LEU A 172 20.02 -6.10 -11.20
N HIS A 173 20.18 -6.90 -12.25
CA HIS A 173 21.13 -8.02 -12.23
C HIS A 173 22.56 -7.54 -11.95
N HIS A 174 23.02 -6.51 -12.68
CA HIS A 174 24.35 -5.92 -12.46
C HIS A 174 24.48 -5.29 -11.05
N TYR A 175 23.43 -4.65 -10.53
CA TYR A 175 23.42 -4.10 -9.17
C TYR A 175 23.60 -5.21 -8.14
N LEU A 176 22.93 -6.35 -8.29
CA LEU A 176 23.01 -7.48 -7.37
C LEU A 176 24.35 -8.21 -7.42
N GLN A 177 24.99 -8.27 -8.59
CA GLN A 177 26.36 -8.80 -8.70
C GLN A 177 27.35 -8.07 -7.76
N LYS A 178 27.18 -6.75 -7.59
CA LYS A 178 27.97 -5.93 -6.66
C LYS A 178 27.46 -6.00 -5.21
N LYS A 179 26.30 -6.59 -4.96
CA LYS A 179 25.64 -6.68 -3.65
C LYS A 179 25.29 -8.12 -3.27
N LYS A 180 26.24 -9.03 -3.46
CA LYS A 180 26.07 -10.49 -3.26
C LYS A 180 25.48 -10.86 -1.89
N ASN A 181 25.82 -10.11 -0.85
CA ASN A 181 25.38 -10.35 0.53
C ASN A 181 23.95 -9.81 0.83
N ASN A 182 23.27 -9.23 -0.15
CA ASN A 182 21.89 -8.78 0.07
C ASN A 182 20.94 -9.98 0.13
N VAL A 183 20.11 -10.03 1.17
CA VAL A 183 18.95 -10.91 1.27
C VAL A 183 17.76 -10.26 0.58
N TYR A 184 17.51 -8.99 0.88
CA TYR A 184 16.50 -8.18 0.22
C TYR A 184 17.09 -7.49 -1.02
N LEU A 185 16.26 -7.19 -2.00
CA LEU A 185 16.72 -6.56 -3.24
C LEU A 185 17.58 -5.31 -3.01
N PHE A 186 17.19 -4.47 -2.05
CA PHE A 186 17.86 -3.20 -1.78
C PHE A 186 18.52 -3.08 -0.40
N SER A 187 18.65 -4.19 0.35
CA SER A 187 19.29 -4.19 1.67
C SER A 187 19.80 -5.57 2.06
N ARG A 188 20.74 -5.59 3.00
CA ARG A 188 21.45 -6.82 3.40
C ARG A 188 20.57 -7.71 4.27
N ASP A 189 20.41 -7.39 5.54
CA ASP A 189 19.88 -8.31 6.55
C ASP A 189 18.43 -8.01 6.93
N ARG A 190 18.01 -6.74 6.81
CA ARG A 190 16.65 -6.29 7.15
C ARG A 190 16.05 -5.48 6.01
N PRO A 191 14.72 -5.56 5.80
CA PRO A 191 14.07 -4.78 4.76
C PRO A 191 14.21 -3.28 5.03
N LEU A 192 14.24 -2.48 3.98
CA LEU A 192 14.08 -1.04 4.11
C LEU A 192 12.70 -0.72 4.69
N THR A 193 12.56 0.40 5.38
CA THR A 193 11.24 0.85 5.81
C THR A 193 10.48 1.50 4.66
N THR A 194 9.17 1.41 4.68
CA THR A 194 8.32 2.12 3.70
C THR A 194 8.57 3.62 3.73
N ARG A 195 8.90 4.18 4.89
CA ARG A 195 9.25 5.59 5.07
C ARG A 195 10.55 5.96 4.34
N ASN A 196 11.54 5.06 4.29
CA ASN A 196 12.77 5.30 3.53
C ASN A 196 12.46 5.45 2.04
N ILE A 197 11.64 4.56 1.49
CA ILE A 197 11.23 4.64 0.08
C ILE A 197 10.45 5.93 -0.20
N GLN A 198 9.52 6.29 0.68
CA GLN A 198 8.78 7.56 0.56
C GLN A 198 9.70 8.79 0.59
N LYS A 199 10.74 8.78 1.45
CA LYS A 199 11.76 9.84 1.49
C LYS A 199 12.55 9.90 0.20
N ILE A 200 12.98 8.76 -0.35
CA ILE A 200 13.68 8.69 -1.66
C ILE A 200 12.82 9.33 -2.74
N VAL A 201 11.56 8.88 -2.90
CA VAL A 201 10.65 9.42 -3.92
C VAL A 201 10.42 10.93 -3.72
N LYS A 202 10.20 11.38 -2.48
CA LYS A 202 9.99 12.80 -2.16
C LYS A 202 11.23 13.64 -2.52
N HIS A 203 12.41 13.19 -2.15
CA HIS A 203 13.67 13.91 -2.42
C HIS A 203 13.95 13.99 -3.92
N THR A 204 13.83 12.86 -4.63
CA THR A 204 14.02 12.83 -6.08
C THR A 204 13.00 13.70 -6.80
N LYS A 205 11.73 13.72 -6.37
CA LYS A 205 10.69 14.61 -6.87
C LYS A 205 11.08 16.09 -6.76
N GLN A 206 11.62 16.49 -5.60
CA GLN A 206 12.08 17.87 -5.38
C GLN A 206 13.22 18.23 -6.34
N LYS A 207 14.19 17.34 -6.54
CA LYS A 207 15.29 17.56 -7.51
C LYS A 207 14.82 17.59 -8.95
N ALA A 208 13.83 16.78 -9.29
CA ALA A 208 13.21 16.80 -10.60
C ALA A 208 12.38 18.07 -10.87
N GLY A 209 12.16 18.95 -9.88
CA GLY A 209 11.32 20.13 -10.03
C GLY A 209 9.87 19.80 -10.43
N ILE A 210 9.33 18.66 -9.97
CA ILE A 210 7.95 18.26 -10.28
C ILE A 210 7.04 18.86 -9.21
N ASN A 211 6.06 19.66 -9.60
CA ASN A 211 5.15 20.32 -8.65
C ASN A 211 4.06 19.40 -8.10
N LYS A 212 3.65 18.36 -8.84
CA LYS A 212 2.65 17.38 -8.44
C LYS A 212 3.05 16.64 -7.15
N LYS A 213 2.08 16.11 -6.41
CA LYS A 213 2.34 15.25 -5.25
C LYS A 213 2.78 13.87 -5.72
N VAL A 214 4.08 13.58 -5.64
CA VAL A 214 4.63 12.27 -6.04
C VAL A 214 4.88 11.39 -4.83
N THR A 215 4.30 10.20 -4.86
CA THR A 215 4.42 9.14 -3.86
C THR A 215 4.63 7.80 -4.56
N PRO A 216 5.03 6.72 -3.85
CA PRO A 216 5.01 5.37 -4.45
C PRO A 216 3.65 4.96 -5.03
N HIS A 217 2.55 5.44 -4.44
CA HIS A 217 1.20 5.21 -4.98
C HIS A 217 0.95 5.99 -6.27
N THR A 218 1.48 7.20 -6.40
CA THR A 218 1.41 8.00 -7.64
C THR A 218 2.10 7.25 -8.78
N LEU A 219 3.31 6.70 -8.56
CA LEU A 219 4.02 5.89 -9.56
C LEU A 219 3.22 4.66 -9.99
N ARG A 220 2.59 3.98 -9.03
CA ARG A 220 1.73 2.83 -9.33
C ARG A 220 0.46 3.23 -10.12
N HIS A 221 -0.14 4.38 -9.83
CA HIS A 221 -1.28 4.89 -10.60
C HIS A 221 -0.85 5.28 -12.01
N SER A 222 0.32 5.94 -12.16
CA SER A 222 0.88 6.28 -13.47
C SER A 222 1.17 5.03 -14.30
N PHE A 223 1.74 3.98 -13.70
CA PHE A 223 1.92 2.68 -14.37
C PHE A 223 0.61 2.11 -14.90
N ALA A 224 -0.43 2.07 -14.06
CA ALA A 224 -1.73 1.54 -14.47
C ALA A 224 -2.38 2.37 -15.60
N THR A 225 -2.31 3.70 -15.49
CA THR A 225 -2.85 4.62 -16.51
C THR A 225 -2.11 4.46 -17.83
N HIS A 226 -0.78 4.44 -17.81
CA HIS A 226 0.02 4.29 -19.02
C HIS A 226 -0.15 2.92 -19.69
N LEU A 227 -0.37 1.85 -18.92
CA LEU A 227 -0.76 0.54 -19.48
C LEU A 227 -2.11 0.63 -20.20
N LEU A 228 -3.09 1.28 -19.58
CA LEU A 228 -4.41 1.45 -20.17
C LEU A 228 -4.34 2.29 -21.45
N GLU A 229 -3.59 3.39 -21.44
CA GLU A 229 -3.34 4.25 -22.61
C GLU A 229 -2.62 3.50 -23.75
N ASN A 230 -1.80 2.51 -23.39
CA ASN A 230 -1.14 1.61 -24.37
C ASN A 230 -2.05 0.44 -24.84
N GLY A 231 -3.34 0.47 -24.50
CA GLY A 231 -4.33 -0.52 -24.93
C GLY A 231 -4.33 -1.82 -24.14
N THR A 232 -3.67 -1.89 -22.98
CA THR A 232 -3.72 -3.09 -22.13
C THR A 232 -5.11 -3.23 -21.50
N ASP A 233 -5.69 -4.42 -21.59
CA ASP A 233 -7.01 -4.70 -20.99
C ASP A 233 -7.00 -4.42 -19.48
N ILE A 234 -8.07 -3.78 -19.00
CA ILE A 234 -8.20 -3.36 -17.60
C ILE A 234 -8.16 -4.55 -16.62
N ARG A 235 -8.62 -5.73 -17.05
CA ARG A 235 -8.58 -6.95 -16.22
C ARG A 235 -7.15 -7.43 -16.04
N MET A 236 -6.32 -7.33 -17.09
CA MET A 236 -4.89 -7.66 -17.02
C MET A 236 -4.15 -6.69 -16.08
N ILE A 237 -4.47 -5.39 -16.16
CA ILE A 237 -3.92 -4.37 -15.24
C ILE A 237 -4.31 -4.69 -13.80
N GLN A 238 -5.54 -5.10 -13.55
CA GLN A 238 -6.02 -5.47 -12.22
C GLN A 238 -5.28 -6.69 -11.66
N VAL A 239 -5.01 -7.70 -12.49
CA VAL A 239 -4.20 -8.88 -12.12
C VAL A 239 -2.77 -8.47 -11.77
N LEU A 240 -2.10 -7.71 -12.65
CA LEU A 240 -0.75 -7.20 -12.42
C LEU A 240 -0.64 -6.41 -11.11
N LEU A 241 -1.65 -5.60 -10.82
CA LEU A 241 -1.67 -4.81 -9.60
C LEU A 241 -2.10 -5.61 -8.36
N GLY A 242 -2.72 -6.77 -8.48
CA GLY A 242 -3.26 -7.53 -7.37
C GLY A 242 -4.33 -6.75 -6.62
N HIS A 243 -5.33 -6.20 -7.33
CA HIS A 243 -6.49 -5.55 -6.74
C HIS A 243 -7.51 -6.60 -6.28
N ALA A 244 -7.77 -6.67 -4.96
CA ALA A 244 -8.60 -7.69 -4.34
C ALA A 244 -10.12 -7.53 -4.58
N ASN A 245 -10.58 -6.42 -5.13
CA ASN A 245 -12.00 -6.12 -5.31
C ASN A 245 -12.48 -6.44 -6.72
N ILE A 246 -12.40 -7.69 -7.09
CA ILE A 246 -13.21 -8.21 -8.18
C ILE A 246 -13.90 -9.45 -7.64
N SER A 247 -15.20 -9.39 -7.60
CA SER A 247 -16.11 -10.42 -7.08
C SER A 247 -16.12 -11.72 -7.91
N THR A 248 -15.01 -12.11 -8.52
CA THR A 248 -14.89 -13.39 -9.22
C THR A 248 -13.46 -13.89 -9.24
N THR A 249 -13.09 -14.62 -8.22
CA THR A 249 -11.83 -15.39 -8.14
C THR A 249 -11.70 -16.43 -9.27
N GLN A 250 -12.77 -16.70 -10.01
CA GLN A 250 -12.80 -17.71 -11.07
C GLN A 250 -12.23 -17.25 -12.43
N ILE A 251 -12.14 -15.96 -12.70
CA ILE A 251 -11.61 -15.45 -14.00
C ILE A 251 -10.08 -15.46 -14.04
N TYR A 252 -9.39 -15.46 -12.90
CA TYR A 252 -7.93 -15.26 -12.81
C TYR A 252 -7.10 -16.55 -12.74
N THR A 253 -7.71 -17.70 -12.61
CA THR A 253 -6.99 -18.98 -12.62
C THR A 253 -6.38 -19.34 -13.99
N HIS A 254 -6.70 -18.57 -15.03
CA HIS A 254 -6.29 -18.85 -16.43
C HIS A 254 -5.44 -17.76 -17.09
N VAL A 255 -5.06 -16.69 -16.39
CA VAL A 255 -4.07 -15.77 -16.97
C VAL A 255 -2.70 -16.41 -16.84
N SER A 256 -2.24 -17.01 -17.93
CA SER A 256 -0.93 -17.65 -17.98
C SER A 256 0.19 -16.62 -17.83
N SER A 257 1.33 -17.04 -17.28
CA SER A 257 2.52 -16.18 -17.20
C SER A 257 2.96 -15.69 -18.60
N GLU A 258 2.64 -16.43 -19.65
CA GLU A 258 2.92 -16.07 -21.04
C GLU A 258 2.08 -14.89 -21.55
N GLU A 259 0.80 -14.80 -21.15
CA GLU A 259 -0.02 -13.63 -21.49
C GLU A 259 0.48 -12.37 -20.79
N LEU A 260 0.94 -12.48 -19.55
CA LEU A 260 1.54 -11.36 -18.82
C LEU A 260 2.85 -10.88 -19.46
N LYS A 261 3.65 -11.78 -20.03
CA LYS A 261 4.90 -11.45 -20.76
C LYS A 261 4.66 -10.64 -22.03
N LYS A 262 3.48 -10.75 -22.66
CA LYS A 262 3.12 -9.97 -23.86
C LYS A 262 2.82 -8.51 -23.59
N ILE A 263 2.62 -8.14 -22.32
CA ILE A 263 2.31 -6.76 -21.93
C ILE A 263 3.59 -5.93 -22.07
N LYS A 264 3.56 -4.92 -22.94
CA LYS A 264 4.65 -3.95 -23.07
C LYS A 264 4.78 -3.12 -21.81
N ASN A 265 5.95 -3.12 -21.21
CA ASN A 265 6.18 -2.34 -19.99
C ASN A 265 6.29 -0.85 -20.35
N PRO A 266 5.57 0.06 -19.65
CA PRO A 266 5.64 1.49 -19.94
C PRO A 266 7.05 2.07 -19.83
N LEU A 267 7.91 1.49 -19.00
CA LEU A 267 9.30 1.93 -18.86
C LEU A 267 10.14 1.68 -20.13
N ASP A 268 9.80 0.68 -20.95
CA ASP A 268 10.50 0.39 -22.19
C ASP A 268 10.21 1.45 -23.28
N ASN A 269 9.22 2.32 -23.07
CA ASN A 269 8.82 3.39 -23.98
C ASN A 269 9.15 4.80 -23.43
N LEU A 270 9.98 4.91 -22.39
CA LEU A 270 10.54 6.16 -21.90
C LEU A 270 11.91 6.44 -22.53
#